data_73ebdcea2fc440f89bbf0dcbc5e69451
#
_entry.id   73ebdcea2fc440f89bbf0dcbc5e69451
#
_cell.length_a   1.000
_cell.length_b   1.000
_cell.length_c   1.000
_cell.angle_alpha   90.00
_cell.angle_beta   90.00
_cell.angle_gamma   90.00
#
_symmetry.space_group_name_H-M   'P 1'
#
loop_
_entity.id
_entity.type
_entity.pdbx_description
1 polymer ?
#
loop_
_entity_poly.entity_id
_entity_poly.type
_entity_poly.pdbx_seq_one_letter_code
_entity_poly.pdbx_strand_id
1 'polypeptide(L)'
;MGHAAGYGMDRPSARRKLKRRDPNRVKLGKRNRRSGRNFERNVFARLTSLGLPVYKVPMSGGLKATGLIPQLKDRMAGDLQITIADKTYLIECKHTSAKHKVVELAESVGACHIKGFCFMFTESDFINYLMGYPYNCTEVEDERHKWLHKYFDQDNSQLVVIGRNYKQNIYCVHESAMEVFSHILDKNGKFINKRS
;
A
#
# COMPACT_ATOMS: atom_id res chain seq x y z
N MET A 1 17.97 -30.09 64.76
CA MET A 1 18.38 -28.67 64.52
C MET A 1 18.33 -28.42 63.06
N GLY A 2 17.26 -27.81 62.54
CA GLY A 2 17.06 -27.49 61.13
C GLY A 2 16.74 -26.01 60.99
N HIS A 3 17.62 -25.28 60.35
CA HIS A 3 17.44 -23.85 60.07
C HIS A 3 16.57 -23.68 58.84
N ALA A 4 15.41 -23.08 59.00
CA ALA A 4 14.60 -22.58 57.91
C ALA A 4 15.13 -21.21 57.45
N ALA A 5 15.63 -21.13 56.23
CA ALA A 5 16.03 -19.88 55.58
C ALA A 5 14.79 -19.21 54.96
N GLY A 6 14.41 -18.04 55.48
CA GLY A 6 13.36 -17.22 54.94
C GLY A 6 13.84 -16.50 53.67
N TYR A 7 13.15 -16.72 52.55
CA TYR A 7 13.29 -15.94 51.32
C TYR A 7 12.28 -14.80 51.32
N GLY A 8 12.65 -13.67 51.87
CA GLY A 8 11.97 -12.42 51.66
C GLY A 8 12.56 -11.73 50.41
N MET A 9 11.89 -11.78 49.27
CA MET A 9 12.20 -10.93 48.13
C MET A 9 11.02 -10.00 47.82
N ASP A 10 10.93 -8.94 48.56
CA ASP A 10 10.17 -7.77 48.13
C ASP A 10 11.01 -6.98 47.12
N ARG A 11 10.80 -7.24 45.85
CA ARG A 11 11.25 -6.34 44.78
C ARG A 11 10.17 -5.29 44.54
N PRO A 12 10.44 -4.00 44.84
CA PRO A 12 9.51 -2.96 44.46
C PRO A 12 9.41 -2.92 42.96
N SER A 13 8.23 -3.23 42.41
CA SER A 13 7.93 -3.08 41.00
C SER A 13 8.06 -1.61 40.63
N ALA A 14 9.17 -1.26 39.98
CA ALA A 14 9.38 0.06 39.43
C ALA A 14 8.28 0.34 38.39
N ARG A 15 7.18 0.96 38.80
CA ARG A 15 6.16 1.49 37.89
C ARG A 15 6.87 2.44 36.93
N ARG A 16 7.14 1.99 35.70
CA ARG A 16 7.60 2.85 34.60
C ARG A 16 6.62 3.99 34.47
N LYS A 17 6.98 5.18 34.94
CA LYS A 17 6.22 6.41 34.70
C LYS A 17 6.08 6.54 33.18
N LEU A 18 4.88 6.29 32.67
CA LEU A 18 4.56 6.50 31.25
C LEU A 18 4.82 7.97 30.94
N LYS A 19 5.90 8.24 30.20
CA LYS A 19 6.20 9.60 29.72
C LYS A 19 4.97 10.12 28.99
N ARG A 20 4.38 11.22 29.47
CA ARG A 20 3.28 11.91 28.80
C ARG A 20 3.71 12.18 27.36
N ARG A 21 2.94 11.68 26.40
CA ARG A 21 3.20 11.91 24.97
C ARG A 21 3.02 13.39 24.68
N ASP A 22 3.96 13.99 23.95
CA ASP A 22 3.86 15.37 23.47
C ASP A 22 2.52 15.59 22.73
N PRO A 23 1.69 16.55 23.17
CA PRO A 23 0.39 16.83 22.56
C PRO A 23 0.47 17.15 21.06
N ASN A 24 1.54 17.80 20.62
CA ASN A 24 1.76 18.16 19.23
C ASN A 24 2.01 16.90 18.36
N ARG A 25 2.81 15.96 18.85
CA ARG A 25 3.03 14.67 18.21
C ARG A 25 1.75 13.85 18.11
N VAL A 26 0.90 13.90 19.13
CA VAL A 26 -0.41 13.23 19.13
C VAL A 26 -1.35 13.85 18.08
N LYS A 27 -1.41 15.19 18.01
CA LYS A 27 -2.20 15.92 16.99
C LYS A 27 -1.71 15.59 15.58
N LEU A 28 -0.40 15.61 15.35
CA LEU A 28 0.20 15.26 14.05
C LEU A 28 -0.13 13.81 13.66
N GLY A 29 -0.01 12.88 14.58
CA GLY A 29 -0.37 11.47 14.33
C GLY A 29 -1.84 11.28 13.96
N LYS A 30 -2.77 12.00 14.62
CA LYS A 30 -4.21 11.98 14.27
C LYS A 30 -4.46 12.57 12.88
N ARG A 31 -3.80 13.69 12.53
CA ARG A 31 -3.89 14.32 11.20
C ARG A 31 -3.40 13.38 10.11
N ASN A 32 -2.24 12.75 10.29
CA ASN A 32 -1.67 11.83 9.31
C ASN A 32 -2.57 10.60 9.08
N ARG A 33 -3.12 10.01 10.15
CA ARG A 33 -4.08 8.90 10.02
C ARG A 33 -5.35 9.31 9.26
N ARG A 34 -5.88 10.50 9.53
CA ARG A 34 -7.06 11.02 8.82
C ARG A 34 -6.75 11.22 7.34
N SER A 35 -5.59 11.79 7.03
CA SER A 35 -5.13 12.00 5.65
C SER A 35 -4.97 10.67 4.90
N GLY A 36 -4.32 9.67 5.51
CA GLY A 36 -4.19 8.34 4.94
C GLY A 36 -5.55 7.70 4.63
N ARG A 37 -6.46 7.64 5.59
CA ARG A 37 -7.81 7.08 5.39
C ARG A 37 -8.63 7.82 4.32
N ASN A 38 -8.45 9.14 4.20
CA ASN A 38 -9.11 9.91 3.14
C ASN A 38 -8.53 9.53 1.78
N PHE A 39 -7.21 9.36 1.71
CA PHE A 39 -6.54 8.93 0.49
C PHE A 39 -6.99 7.53 0.05
N GLU A 40 -6.99 6.54 0.96
CA GLU A 40 -7.51 5.18 0.70
C GLU A 40 -8.94 5.21 0.13
N ARG A 41 -9.83 6.07 0.71
CA ARG A 41 -11.20 6.25 0.21
C ARG A 41 -11.23 6.85 -1.19
N ASN A 42 -10.37 7.82 -1.47
CA ASN A 42 -10.30 8.45 -2.79
C ASN A 42 -9.79 7.47 -3.85
N VAL A 43 -8.74 6.69 -3.53
CA VAL A 43 -8.23 5.64 -4.42
C VAL A 43 -9.31 4.58 -4.67
N PHE A 44 -10.00 4.11 -3.61
CA PHE A 44 -11.11 3.19 -3.76
C PHE A 44 -12.19 3.73 -4.70
N ALA A 45 -12.65 4.96 -4.47
CA ALA A 45 -13.67 5.59 -5.31
C ALA A 45 -13.19 5.74 -6.76
N ARG A 46 -11.91 6.10 -6.95
CA ARG A 46 -11.32 6.25 -8.29
C ARG A 46 -11.24 4.93 -9.03
N LEU A 47 -10.70 3.88 -8.42
CA LEU A 47 -10.61 2.56 -9.04
C LEU A 47 -12.00 1.97 -9.33
N THR A 48 -12.97 2.17 -8.43
CA THR A 48 -14.36 1.76 -8.65
C THR A 48 -14.99 2.54 -9.80
N SER A 49 -14.72 3.85 -9.95
CA SER A 49 -15.23 4.66 -11.07
C SER A 49 -14.63 4.25 -12.41
N LEU A 50 -13.48 3.61 -12.41
CA LEU A 50 -12.89 2.96 -13.60
C LEU A 50 -13.52 1.59 -13.90
N GLY A 51 -14.52 1.16 -13.14
CA GLY A 51 -15.19 -0.12 -13.32
C GLY A 51 -14.47 -1.32 -12.71
N LEU A 52 -13.39 -1.12 -11.96
CA LEU A 52 -12.63 -2.21 -11.35
C LEU A 52 -13.36 -2.79 -10.12
N PRO A 53 -13.40 -4.11 -9.95
CA PRO A 53 -14.02 -4.78 -8.80
C PRO A 53 -13.11 -4.71 -7.57
N VAL A 54 -13.01 -3.52 -6.97
CA VAL A 54 -12.15 -3.25 -5.82
C VAL A 54 -12.95 -3.35 -4.53
N TYR A 55 -12.33 -3.90 -3.50
CA TYR A 55 -12.90 -4.07 -2.16
C TYR A 55 -11.99 -3.43 -1.11
N LYS A 56 -12.59 -2.86 -0.07
CA LYS A 56 -11.84 -2.38 1.09
C LYS A 56 -11.54 -3.53 2.03
N VAL A 57 -10.31 -3.58 2.51
CA VAL A 57 -9.93 -4.55 3.55
C VAL A 57 -10.35 -3.99 4.92
N PRO A 58 -11.28 -4.66 5.63
CA PRO A 58 -11.65 -4.21 6.97
C PRO A 58 -10.46 -4.26 7.92
N MET A 59 -10.26 -3.20 8.71
CA MET A 59 -9.25 -3.14 9.78
C MET A 59 -7.77 -3.35 9.34
N SER A 60 -7.44 -3.03 8.08
CA SER A 60 -6.09 -3.23 7.51
C SER A 60 -4.93 -2.71 8.39
N GLY A 61 -5.14 -1.65 9.16
CA GLY A 61 -4.13 -1.09 10.09
C GLY A 61 -4.16 -1.65 11.52
N GLY A 62 -5.22 -2.32 11.95
CA GLY A 62 -5.43 -2.76 13.33
C GLY A 62 -4.98 -4.19 13.61
N LEU A 63 -5.18 -5.08 12.67
CA LEU A 63 -4.92 -6.52 12.85
C LEU A 63 -3.44 -6.89 12.80
N LYS A 64 -2.62 -6.11 12.08
CA LYS A 64 -1.15 -6.28 12.13
C LYS A 64 -0.59 -6.12 13.56
N ALA A 65 -1.29 -5.37 14.42
CA ALA A 65 -0.83 -5.08 15.80
C ALA A 65 -1.32 -6.09 16.85
N THR A 66 -2.35 -6.87 16.57
CA THR A 66 -3.00 -7.70 17.58
C THR A 66 -2.58 -9.16 17.58
N GLY A 67 -1.77 -9.60 16.61
CA GLY A 67 -1.27 -10.99 16.55
C GLY A 67 -2.37 -12.06 16.40
N LEU A 68 -3.61 -11.64 16.21
CA LEU A 68 -4.76 -12.52 16.12
C LEU A 68 -4.82 -13.20 14.74
N ILE A 69 -4.73 -14.53 14.77
CA ILE A 69 -5.04 -15.50 13.71
C ILE A 69 -4.13 -15.37 12.46
N PRO A 70 -3.04 -16.15 12.39
CA PRO A 70 -2.13 -16.20 11.22
C PRO A 70 -2.85 -16.44 9.88
N GLN A 71 -3.91 -17.23 9.87
CA GLN A 71 -4.67 -17.60 8.67
C GLN A 71 -5.49 -16.46 8.07
N LEU A 72 -5.78 -15.39 8.84
CA LEU A 72 -6.44 -14.19 8.34
C LEU A 72 -5.45 -13.12 7.86
N LYS A 73 -4.15 -13.27 8.17
CA LYS A 73 -3.12 -12.31 7.78
C LYS A 73 -3.09 -12.07 6.27
N ASP A 74 -3.14 -13.14 5.49
CA ASP A 74 -3.04 -13.07 4.03
C ASP A 74 -4.34 -12.52 3.40
N ARG A 75 -5.49 -12.85 4.00
CA ARG A 75 -6.80 -12.36 3.53
C ARG A 75 -7.08 -10.90 3.89
N MET A 76 -6.36 -10.35 4.87
CA MET A 76 -6.54 -8.99 5.37
C MET A 76 -5.30 -8.11 5.15
N ALA A 77 -4.43 -8.51 4.23
CA ALA A 77 -3.29 -7.72 3.81
C ALA A 77 -3.70 -6.62 2.81
N GLY A 78 -2.89 -5.56 2.75
CA GLY A 78 -3.17 -4.38 1.92
C GLY A 78 -4.24 -3.46 2.49
N ASP A 79 -4.45 -2.34 1.85
CA ASP A 79 -5.51 -1.38 2.17
C ASP A 79 -6.77 -1.66 1.35
N LEU A 80 -6.59 -2.09 0.10
CA LEU A 80 -7.64 -2.49 -0.83
C LEU A 80 -7.28 -3.83 -1.48
N GLN A 81 -8.26 -4.50 -2.04
CA GLN A 81 -8.12 -5.73 -2.80
C GLN A 81 -8.90 -5.65 -4.10
N ILE A 82 -8.39 -6.29 -5.15
CA ILE A 82 -9.07 -6.47 -6.43
C ILE A 82 -9.08 -7.94 -6.79
N THR A 83 -10.20 -8.46 -7.27
CA THR A 83 -10.32 -9.84 -7.76
C THR A 83 -10.38 -9.85 -9.28
N ILE A 84 -9.44 -10.55 -9.89
CA ILE A 84 -9.33 -10.72 -11.35
C ILE A 84 -9.11 -12.22 -11.61
N ALA A 85 -9.91 -12.82 -12.46
CA ALA A 85 -9.83 -14.26 -12.80
C ALA A 85 -9.75 -15.14 -11.54
N ASP A 86 -10.65 -14.91 -10.57
CA ASP A 86 -10.78 -15.62 -9.30
C ASP A 86 -9.56 -15.55 -8.35
N LYS A 87 -8.56 -14.73 -8.70
CA LYS A 87 -7.42 -14.41 -7.84
C LYS A 87 -7.56 -13.03 -7.23
N THR A 88 -7.17 -12.92 -5.95
CA THR A 88 -7.18 -11.66 -5.22
C THR A 88 -5.79 -11.05 -5.23
N TYR A 89 -5.72 -9.79 -5.61
CA TYR A 89 -4.50 -8.98 -5.66
C TYR A 89 -4.60 -7.86 -4.65
N LEU A 90 -3.49 -7.59 -3.96
CA LEU A 90 -3.41 -6.61 -2.88
C LEU A 90 -2.99 -5.25 -3.42
N ILE A 91 -3.64 -4.21 -2.92
CA ILE A 91 -3.37 -2.81 -3.27
C ILE A 91 -3.00 -2.08 -1.99
N GLU A 92 -1.85 -1.44 -1.98
CA GLU A 92 -1.38 -0.59 -0.89
C GLU A 92 -1.51 0.88 -1.27
N CYS A 93 -2.01 1.72 -0.36
CA CYS A 93 -2.25 3.14 -0.58
C CYS A 93 -1.29 3.96 0.28
N LYS A 94 -0.49 4.82 -0.33
CA LYS A 94 0.46 5.68 0.38
C LYS A 94 0.22 7.15 0.09
N HIS A 95 -0.21 7.88 1.11
CA HIS A 95 -0.33 9.34 1.03
C HIS A 95 0.93 9.98 1.61
N THR A 96 1.58 10.81 0.82
CA THR A 96 2.76 11.58 1.24
C THR A 96 2.49 13.07 1.13
N SER A 97 2.84 13.83 2.16
CA SER A 97 2.81 15.30 2.14
C SER A 97 4.13 15.88 1.64
N ALA A 98 5.22 15.11 1.75
CA ALA A 98 6.54 15.52 1.28
C ALA A 98 6.74 15.14 -0.20
N LYS A 99 7.69 15.82 -0.83
CA LYS A 99 8.19 15.44 -2.14
C LYS A 99 8.87 14.07 -2.03
N HIS A 100 8.31 13.07 -2.67
CA HIS A 100 8.81 11.70 -2.58
C HIS A 100 9.61 11.34 -3.82
N LYS A 101 10.79 10.75 -3.65
CA LYS A 101 11.72 10.43 -4.73
C LYS A 101 11.11 9.58 -5.87
N VAL A 102 10.24 8.62 -5.52
CA VAL A 102 9.52 7.81 -6.52
C VAL A 102 8.56 8.64 -7.35
N VAL A 103 7.84 9.58 -6.71
CA VAL A 103 6.94 10.51 -7.41
C VAL A 103 7.73 11.46 -8.30
N GLU A 104 8.89 11.95 -7.83
CA GLU A 104 9.78 12.79 -8.63
C GLU A 104 10.29 12.07 -9.88
N LEU A 105 10.61 10.79 -9.76
CA LEU A 105 11.03 9.99 -10.90
C LEU A 105 9.91 9.90 -11.93
N ALA A 106 8.71 9.46 -11.52
CA ALA A 106 7.57 9.35 -12.43
C ALA A 106 7.14 10.71 -13.03
N GLU A 107 7.25 11.81 -12.26
CA GLU A 107 6.98 13.16 -12.77
C GLU A 107 8.02 13.63 -13.81
N SER A 108 9.26 13.15 -13.74
CA SER A 108 10.34 13.59 -14.61
C SER A 108 10.40 12.85 -15.95
N VAL A 109 10.02 11.56 -15.97
CA VAL A 109 10.16 10.71 -17.16
C VAL A 109 8.81 10.18 -17.69
N GLY A 110 7.72 10.45 -17.00
CA GLY A 110 6.42 9.86 -17.30
C GLY A 110 6.31 8.42 -16.82
N ALA A 111 5.70 7.52 -17.63
CA ALA A 111 5.72 6.10 -17.31
C ALA A 111 7.14 5.55 -17.38
N CYS A 112 7.53 4.77 -16.38
CA CYS A 112 8.86 4.17 -16.34
C CYS A 112 8.84 2.72 -15.85
N HIS A 113 9.74 1.93 -16.41
CA HIS A 113 10.00 0.56 -16.03
C HIS A 113 11.33 0.48 -15.29
N ILE A 114 11.27 0.02 -14.05
CA ILE A 114 12.45 -0.33 -13.27
C ILE A 114 12.66 -1.82 -13.46
N LYS A 115 13.64 -2.15 -14.27
CA LYS A 115 13.93 -3.51 -14.74
C LYS A 115 14.00 -4.53 -13.60
N GLY A 116 13.25 -5.63 -13.73
CA GLY A 116 13.22 -6.72 -12.75
C GLY A 116 12.48 -6.36 -11.47
N PHE A 117 11.67 -5.29 -11.45
CA PHE A 117 11.01 -4.87 -10.24
C PHE A 117 9.56 -4.36 -10.43
N CYS A 118 9.37 -3.18 -11.03
CA CYS A 118 8.03 -2.62 -11.19
C CYS A 118 7.91 -1.63 -12.34
N PHE A 119 6.68 -1.41 -12.76
CA PHE A 119 6.29 -0.33 -13.67
C PHE A 119 5.61 0.77 -12.87
N MET A 120 6.00 2.02 -13.11
CA MET A 120 5.39 3.20 -12.52
C MET A 120 4.66 3.98 -13.61
N PHE A 121 3.43 4.36 -13.34
CA PHE A 121 2.55 5.05 -14.27
C PHE A 121 2.02 6.35 -13.67
N THR A 122 1.88 7.37 -14.50
CA THR A 122 0.94 8.45 -14.23
C THR A 122 -0.49 7.90 -14.29
N GLU A 123 -1.47 8.65 -13.82
CA GLU A 123 -2.87 8.16 -13.83
C GLU A 123 -3.37 7.92 -15.26
N SER A 124 -3.02 8.78 -16.22
CA SER A 124 -3.41 8.63 -17.62
C SER A 124 -2.79 7.39 -18.26
N ASP A 125 -1.49 7.18 -18.02
CA ASP A 125 -0.80 6.00 -18.56
C ASP A 125 -1.28 4.71 -17.92
N PHE A 126 -1.63 4.74 -16.62
CA PHE A 126 -2.24 3.60 -15.95
C PHE A 126 -3.58 3.22 -16.55
N ILE A 127 -4.43 4.19 -16.87
CA ILE A 127 -5.71 3.95 -17.54
C ILE A 127 -5.48 3.36 -18.93
N ASN A 128 -4.56 3.92 -19.73
CA ASN A 128 -4.21 3.39 -21.04
C ASN A 128 -3.76 1.93 -20.94
N TYR A 129 -2.89 1.64 -19.98
CA TYR A 129 -2.41 0.29 -19.71
C TYR A 129 -3.56 -0.67 -19.33
N LEU A 130 -4.49 -0.26 -18.47
CA LEU A 130 -5.65 -1.07 -18.09
C LEU A 130 -6.57 -1.34 -19.29
N MET A 131 -6.66 -0.43 -20.25
CA MET A 131 -7.46 -0.55 -21.47
C MET A 131 -6.72 -1.25 -22.62
N GLY A 132 -5.44 -1.58 -22.44
CA GLY A 132 -4.61 -2.18 -23.50
C GLY A 132 -4.21 -1.20 -24.60
N TYR A 133 -4.29 0.10 -24.34
CA TYR A 133 -3.79 1.12 -25.25
C TYR A 133 -2.28 1.29 -25.14
N PRO A 134 -1.62 1.73 -26.22
CA PRO A 134 -0.20 2.04 -26.17
C PRO A 134 0.12 3.10 -25.12
N TYR A 135 1.20 2.91 -24.40
CA TYR A 135 1.77 3.90 -23.50
C TYR A 135 3.30 3.90 -23.67
N ASN A 136 3.90 5.07 -23.55
CA ASN A 136 5.34 5.20 -23.61
C ASN A 136 5.93 4.91 -22.23
N CYS A 137 6.84 3.96 -22.14
CA CYS A 137 7.53 3.59 -20.93
C CYS A 137 9.02 3.64 -21.13
N THR A 138 9.70 4.45 -20.31
CA THR A 138 11.17 4.56 -20.33
C THR A 138 11.76 3.58 -19.33
N GLU A 139 12.69 2.74 -19.76
CA GLU A 139 13.45 1.88 -18.86
C GLU A 139 14.48 2.72 -18.09
N VAL A 140 14.49 2.57 -16.76
CA VAL A 140 15.40 3.32 -15.88
C VAL A 140 16.03 2.38 -14.86
N GLU A 141 17.31 2.63 -14.56
CA GLU A 141 18.00 2.05 -13.41
C GLU A 141 18.08 3.13 -12.33
N ASP A 142 17.28 3.01 -11.29
CA ASP A 142 17.17 4.03 -10.26
C ASP A 142 16.95 3.42 -8.88
N GLU A 143 17.77 3.80 -7.92
CA GLU A 143 17.67 3.30 -6.55
C GLU A 143 16.53 3.93 -5.73
N ARG A 144 15.90 4.99 -6.23
CA ARG A 144 14.78 5.65 -5.55
C ARG A 144 13.59 4.73 -5.31
N HIS A 145 13.50 3.66 -6.12
CA HIS A 145 12.46 2.64 -5.99
C HIS A 145 12.62 1.72 -4.76
N LYS A 146 13.81 1.64 -4.14
CA LYS A 146 14.07 0.76 -2.98
C LYS A 146 13.03 0.89 -1.86
N TRP A 147 12.42 2.06 -1.75
CA TRP A 147 11.32 2.28 -0.82
C TRP A 147 10.09 1.40 -1.10
N LEU A 148 9.86 1.00 -2.36
CA LEU A 148 8.74 0.15 -2.76
C LEU A 148 8.93 -1.31 -2.35
N HIS A 149 10.15 -1.80 -2.15
CA HIS A 149 10.45 -3.18 -1.71
C HIS A 149 9.65 -3.59 -0.46
N LYS A 150 9.44 -2.64 0.44
CA LYS A 150 8.64 -2.89 1.64
C LYS A 150 7.23 -3.37 1.32
N TYR A 151 6.62 -2.86 0.27
CA TYR A 151 5.22 -3.14 -0.07
C TYR A 151 5.09 -4.33 -1.00
N PHE A 152 6.00 -4.44 -1.95
CA PHE A 152 5.98 -5.55 -2.91
C PHE A 152 6.52 -6.85 -2.31
N ASP A 153 7.70 -6.82 -1.72
CA ASP A 153 8.37 -8.02 -1.24
C ASP A 153 7.92 -8.45 0.16
N GLN A 154 7.73 -7.49 1.07
CA GLN A 154 7.39 -7.80 2.47
C GLN A 154 5.88 -7.87 2.72
N ASP A 155 5.12 -6.96 2.14
CA ASP A 155 3.66 -6.90 2.29
C ASP A 155 2.92 -7.64 1.17
N ASN A 156 3.64 -8.20 0.18
CA ASN A 156 3.14 -8.97 -0.98
C ASN A 156 2.03 -8.23 -1.74
N SER A 157 2.15 -6.91 -1.87
CA SER A 157 1.23 -6.10 -2.68
C SER A 157 1.59 -6.23 -4.15
N GLN A 158 0.62 -6.18 -5.06
CA GLN A 158 0.85 -6.19 -6.51
C GLN A 158 0.69 -4.81 -7.13
N LEU A 159 -0.02 -3.91 -6.45
CA LEU A 159 -0.19 -2.52 -6.85
C LEU A 159 0.02 -1.61 -5.64
N VAL A 160 0.86 -0.61 -5.80
CA VAL A 160 1.02 0.48 -4.83
C VAL A 160 0.58 1.79 -5.45
N VAL A 161 -0.39 2.47 -4.82
CA VAL A 161 -0.87 3.77 -5.26
C VAL A 161 -0.31 4.84 -4.35
N ILE A 162 0.43 5.77 -4.92
CA ILE A 162 1.08 6.87 -4.21
C ILE A 162 0.38 8.17 -4.55
N GLY A 163 -0.21 8.79 -3.54
CA GLY A 163 -0.86 10.08 -3.66
C GLY A 163 -0.09 11.18 -2.97
N ARG A 164 -0.17 12.37 -3.56
CA ARG A 164 0.37 13.60 -3.01
C ARG A 164 -0.68 14.69 -3.05
N ASN A 165 -0.68 15.58 -2.06
CA ASN A 165 -1.60 16.70 -2.01
C ASN A 165 -1.63 17.46 -3.35
N TYR A 166 -2.82 17.57 -3.94
CA TYR A 166 -3.10 18.33 -5.18
C TYR A 166 -2.33 17.89 -6.44
N LYS A 167 -1.77 16.69 -6.47
CA LYS A 167 -1.10 16.11 -7.63
C LYS A 167 -1.74 14.81 -8.06
N GLN A 168 -1.48 14.40 -9.29
CA GLN A 168 -1.91 13.10 -9.81
C GLN A 168 -1.33 11.97 -8.97
N ASN A 169 -2.08 10.87 -8.88
CA ASN A 169 -1.60 9.64 -8.29
C ASN A 169 -0.58 8.96 -9.21
N ILE A 170 0.40 8.31 -8.58
CA ILE A 170 1.33 7.43 -9.27
C ILE A 170 0.94 5.99 -8.93
N TYR A 171 0.84 5.15 -9.94
CA TYR A 171 0.49 3.74 -9.83
C TYR A 171 1.72 2.90 -10.11
N CYS A 172 2.16 2.14 -9.09
CA CYS A 172 3.32 1.26 -9.21
C CYS A 172 2.82 -0.18 -9.23
N VAL A 173 3.00 -0.86 -10.37
CA VAL A 173 2.59 -2.25 -10.57
C VAL A 173 3.83 -3.14 -10.49
N HIS A 174 3.82 -4.16 -9.63
CA HIS A 174 4.89 -5.14 -9.58
C HIS A 174 5.00 -5.88 -10.90
N GLU A 175 6.22 -6.18 -11.33
CA GLU A 175 6.48 -6.79 -12.64
C GLU A 175 5.68 -8.10 -12.85
N SER A 176 5.60 -8.94 -11.81
CA SER A 176 4.84 -10.19 -11.84
C SER A 176 3.32 -10.03 -12.03
N ALA A 177 2.78 -8.82 -11.84
CA ALA A 177 1.35 -8.55 -11.96
C ALA A 177 0.99 -7.79 -13.26
N MET A 178 1.99 -7.48 -14.09
CA MET A 178 1.77 -6.69 -15.30
C MET A 178 0.79 -7.35 -16.27
N GLU A 179 0.91 -8.64 -16.52
CA GLU A 179 -0.02 -9.35 -17.43
C GLU A 179 -1.45 -9.38 -16.88
N VAL A 180 -1.59 -9.45 -15.56
CA VAL A 180 -2.88 -9.53 -14.90
C VAL A 180 -3.67 -8.24 -15.05
N PHE A 181 -3.04 -7.10 -14.80
CA PHE A 181 -3.69 -5.80 -14.87
C PHE A 181 -3.77 -5.24 -16.31
N SER A 182 -2.97 -5.76 -17.23
CA SER A 182 -3.02 -5.34 -18.63
C SER A 182 -4.36 -5.66 -19.26
N HIS A 183 -4.96 -4.69 -19.96
CA HIS A 183 -6.17 -4.87 -20.76
C HIS A 183 -7.33 -5.53 -19.98
N ILE A 184 -7.56 -5.10 -18.75
CA ILE A 184 -8.71 -5.55 -17.95
C ILE A 184 -9.93 -4.63 -18.07
N LEU A 185 -9.81 -3.52 -18.80
CA LEU A 185 -10.92 -2.65 -19.17
C LEU A 185 -11.12 -2.67 -20.69
N ASP A 186 -12.38 -2.66 -21.14
CA ASP A 186 -12.70 -2.46 -22.54
C ASP A 186 -12.57 -0.98 -22.94
N LYS A 187 -12.76 -0.68 -24.23
CA LYS A 187 -12.73 0.69 -24.77
C LYS A 187 -13.76 1.65 -24.15
N ASN A 188 -14.75 1.12 -23.45
CA ASN A 188 -15.77 1.90 -22.74
C ASN A 188 -15.45 2.01 -21.22
N GLY A 189 -14.30 1.53 -20.78
CA GLY A 189 -13.91 1.48 -19.38
C GLY A 189 -14.65 0.42 -18.56
N LYS A 190 -15.24 -0.60 -19.22
CA LYS A 190 -15.90 -1.71 -18.55
C LYS A 190 -14.90 -2.80 -18.19
N PHE A 191 -15.01 -3.32 -16.98
CA PHE A 191 -14.18 -4.42 -16.50
C PHE A 191 -14.44 -5.70 -17.32
N ILE A 192 -13.36 -6.24 -17.87
CA ILE A 192 -13.33 -7.52 -18.57
C ILE A 192 -12.78 -8.56 -17.60
N ASN A 193 -13.65 -9.44 -17.08
CA ASN A 193 -13.16 -10.56 -16.28
C ASN A 193 -12.50 -11.58 -17.23
N LYS A 194 -11.18 -11.52 -17.34
CA LYS A 194 -10.41 -12.52 -18.10
C LYS A 194 -10.51 -13.86 -17.35
N ARG A 195 -11.50 -14.68 -17.69
CA ARG A 195 -11.46 -16.10 -17.30
C ARG A 195 -10.37 -16.76 -18.14
N SER A 196 -9.36 -17.31 -17.49
CA SER A 196 -8.33 -18.15 -18.11
C SER A 196 -8.93 -19.43 -18.69
#